data_0c57bedc9471fe23ad33d2cd28b78473
#
_entry.id   0c57bedc9471fe23ad33d2cd28b78473
#
_cell.length_a   1.000
_cell.length_b   1.000
_cell.length_c   1.000
_cell.angle_alpha   90.00
_cell.angle_beta   90.00
_cell.angle_gamma   90.00
#
_symmetry.space_group_name_H-M   'P 1'
#
loop_
_entity.id
_entity.type
_entity.pdbx_description
1 polymer ?
#
loop_
_entity_poly.entity_id
_entity_poly.type
_entity_poly.pdbx_seq_one_letter_code
_entity_poly.pdbx_strand_id
1 'polypeptide(L)'
;TKKKVKLTNSKRANYPKFSPDGKSILFIAHENSTSQLYTMDIDGRDIKQVTSNEGDIQIVTPAWSPDGGSVAFAMSEPDGNMDIHILELSTGKTQQITNSPEIDTSPIWHPKGDMISYTGYYDITPNLYTYDLPNSKTIQNTDLWDLQKGVDWNAQYSTITATTFNEVDSSRVLEIDPKRSATSSPVTMNTAYSSWRDKSPDHPLVDINPNKEVEILKKGKYKFHKRMRHLGTFLIPGEEGLLYNGAFTDALGQHTFGAALITDDTLNSIFFQYQNSTGFPIDAFWGFDIYHDANFQLQFYNRERSYLEVFNGASIWTX
;
A
#
# COMPACT_ATOMS: atom_id res chain seq x y z
N THR A 1 26.81 -9.84 -13.35
CA THR A 1 25.42 -9.41 -13.14
C THR A 1 24.46 -10.40 -13.82
N LYS A 2 23.54 -11.01 -13.06
CA LYS A 2 22.53 -11.89 -13.67
C LYS A 2 21.60 -11.07 -14.58
N LYS A 3 21.35 -11.57 -15.77
CA LYS A 3 20.47 -10.92 -16.75
C LYS A 3 19.03 -10.87 -16.20
N LYS A 4 18.41 -9.70 -16.19
CA LYS A 4 16.99 -9.54 -15.88
C LYS A 4 16.18 -9.92 -17.13
N VAL A 5 15.18 -10.78 -16.95
CA VAL A 5 14.26 -11.19 -18.01
C VAL A 5 12.85 -10.81 -17.61
N LYS A 6 12.13 -10.11 -18.49
CA LYS A 6 10.74 -9.76 -18.30
C LYS A 6 9.86 -10.95 -18.72
N LEU A 7 9.05 -11.45 -17.79
CA LEU A 7 8.20 -12.63 -18.02
C LEU A 7 6.78 -12.27 -18.50
N THR A 8 6.28 -11.07 -18.18
CA THR A 8 4.93 -10.65 -18.58
C THR A 8 4.96 -9.34 -19.35
N ASN A 9 4.01 -9.15 -20.26
CA ASN A 9 3.84 -7.91 -21.03
C ASN A 9 2.41 -7.37 -20.79
N SER A 10 2.30 -6.07 -20.47
CA SER A 10 1.04 -5.32 -20.39
C SER A 10 -0.02 -5.91 -19.43
N LYS A 11 0.40 -6.69 -18.42
CA LYS A 11 -0.53 -7.38 -17.52
C LYS A 11 -0.73 -6.68 -16.17
N ARG A 12 -0.04 -5.58 -15.86
CA ARG A 12 -0.03 -4.97 -14.52
C ARG A 12 0.10 -6.03 -13.43
N ALA A 13 1.09 -6.95 -13.61
CA ALA A 13 1.25 -8.15 -12.78
C ALA A 13 1.87 -7.82 -11.43
N ASN A 14 1.33 -8.42 -10.36
CA ASN A 14 1.85 -8.28 -9.00
C ASN A 14 1.69 -9.60 -8.22
N TYR A 15 2.19 -9.63 -6.99
CA TYR A 15 2.13 -10.78 -6.06
C TYR A 15 2.61 -12.10 -6.68
N PRO A 16 3.79 -12.17 -7.33
CA PRO A 16 4.25 -13.44 -7.88
C PRO A 16 4.59 -14.43 -6.74
N LYS A 17 4.16 -15.69 -6.89
CA LYS A 17 4.42 -16.78 -5.95
C LYS A 17 4.79 -18.05 -6.72
N PHE A 18 5.93 -18.64 -6.39
CA PHE A 18 6.30 -19.95 -6.94
C PHE A 18 5.39 -21.05 -6.37
N SER A 19 5.04 -22.00 -7.22
CA SER A 19 4.36 -23.22 -6.78
C SER A 19 5.28 -24.05 -5.87
N PRO A 20 4.71 -24.93 -5.01
CA PRO A 20 5.54 -25.74 -4.10
C PRO A 20 6.57 -26.62 -4.82
N ASP A 21 6.27 -27.08 -6.03
CA ASP A 21 7.20 -27.88 -6.84
C ASP A 21 8.20 -27.03 -7.64
N GLY A 22 8.09 -25.71 -7.57
CA GLY A 22 8.99 -24.75 -8.24
C GLY A 22 8.82 -24.66 -9.75
N LYS A 23 7.78 -25.26 -10.34
CA LYS A 23 7.64 -25.31 -11.82
C LYS A 23 6.74 -24.21 -12.38
N SER A 24 5.92 -23.60 -11.53
CA SER A 24 4.95 -22.60 -11.96
C SER A 24 5.05 -21.32 -11.12
N ILE A 25 4.55 -20.23 -11.67
CA ILE A 25 4.41 -18.94 -10.97
C ILE A 25 2.94 -18.57 -11.01
N LEU A 26 2.36 -18.35 -9.83
CA LEU A 26 1.06 -17.72 -9.66
C LEU A 26 1.28 -16.22 -9.58
N PHE A 27 0.39 -15.43 -10.15
CA PHE A 27 0.44 -13.97 -10.03
C PHE A 27 -0.95 -13.38 -10.23
N ILE A 28 -1.11 -12.13 -9.78
CA ILE A 28 -2.33 -11.37 -9.99
C ILE A 28 -2.09 -10.41 -11.16
N ALA A 29 -3.06 -10.28 -12.04
CA ALA A 29 -3.06 -9.25 -13.08
C ALA A 29 -4.37 -8.45 -13.02
N HIS A 30 -4.27 -7.17 -13.36
CA HIS A 30 -5.42 -6.26 -13.34
C HIS A 30 -5.82 -5.90 -14.77
N GLU A 31 -7.06 -6.15 -15.10
CA GLU A 31 -7.66 -5.82 -16.39
C GLU A 31 -9.04 -5.20 -16.16
N ASN A 32 -9.29 -4.04 -16.77
CA ASN A 32 -10.60 -3.36 -16.72
C ASN A 32 -11.16 -3.21 -15.28
N SER A 33 -10.33 -2.71 -14.37
CA SER A 33 -10.63 -2.51 -12.95
C SER A 33 -10.78 -3.79 -12.11
N THR A 34 -10.65 -4.96 -12.72
CA THR A 34 -10.85 -6.26 -12.05
C THR A 34 -9.50 -6.98 -11.89
N SER A 35 -9.32 -7.65 -10.75
CA SER A 35 -8.16 -8.51 -10.51
C SER A 35 -8.48 -9.95 -10.89
N GLN A 36 -7.53 -10.60 -11.56
CA GLN A 36 -7.60 -12.01 -11.92
C GLN A 36 -6.33 -12.74 -11.48
N LEU A 37 -6.48 -13.99 -11.07
CA LEU A 37 -5.35 -14.89 -10.83
C LEU A 37 -4.92 -15.54 -12.15
N TYR A 38 -3.62 -15.63 -12.31
CA TYR A 38 -2.97 -16.27 -13.46
C TYR A 38 -1.88 -17.22 -12.97
N THR A 39 -1.66 -18.26 -13.77
CA THR A 39 -0.47 -19.12 -13.64
C THR A 39 0.35 -19.06 -14.91
N MET A 40 1.64 -19.33 -14.79
CA MET A 40 2.56 -19.49 -15.92
C MET A 40 3.71 -20.41 -15.51
N ASP A 41 4.43 -20.92 -16.49
CA ASP A 41 5.69 -21.64 -16.25
C ASP A 41 6.78 -20.69 -15.72
N ILE A 42 7.79 -21.24 -15.06
CA ILE A 42 8.87 -20.43 -14.45
C ILE A 42 9.66 -19.60 -15.50
N ASP A 43 9.60 -19.97 -16.75
CA ASP A 43 10.26 -19.22 -17.84
C ASP A 43 9.31 -18.26 -18.57
N GLY A 44 8.12 -18.04 -18.04
CA GLY A 44 7.16 -17.04 -18.55
C GLY A 44 6.28 -17.53 -19.68
N ARG A 45 6.25 -18.83 -19.93
CA ARG A 45 5.39 -19.44 -20.97
C ARG A 45 4.10 -19.98 -20.36
N ASP A 46 3.17 -20.35 -21.21
CA ASP A 46 1.91 -21.01 -20.85
C ASP A 46 1.08 -20.21 -19.84
N ILE A 47 0.94 -18.92 -20.09
CA ILE A 47 0.16 -18.02 -19.21
C ILE A 47 -1.32 -18.38 -19.31
N LYS A 48 -1.91 -18.77 -18.19
CA LYS A 48 -3.32 -19.15 -18.06
C LYS A 48 -4.02 -18.32 -17.00
N GLN A 49 -5.18 -17.78 -17.34
CA GLN A 49 -6.08 -17.18 -16.36
C GLN A 49 -6.82 -18.29 -15.63
N VAL A 50 -6.86 -18.21 -14.29
CA VAL A 50 -7.48 -19.26 -13.45
C VAL A 50 -8.71 -18.77 -12.68
N THR A 51 -9.01 -17.47 -12.74
CA THR A 51 -10.29 -16.91 -12.25
C THR A 51 -10.95 -16.10 -13.37
N SER A 52 -12.27 -15.92 -13.27
CA SER A 52 -13.06 -15.11 -14.22
C SER A 52 -13.98 -14.15 -13.47
N ASN A 53 -13.40 -13.32 -12.62
CA ASN A 53 -14.15 -12.32 -11.85
C ASN A 53 -14.70 -11.23 -12.77
N GLU A 54 -15.86 -10.70 -12.42
CA GLU A 54 -16.50 -9.59 -13.13
C GLU A 54 -16.72 -8.41 -12.15
N GLY A 55 -16.82 -7.22 -12.69
CA GLY A 55 -17.00 -6.01 -11.87
C GLY A 55 -15.67 -5.51 -11.28
N ASP A 56 -15.75 -4.78 -10.19
CA ASP A 56 -14.59 -4.14 -9.54
C ASP A 56 -13.95 -5.04 -8.47
N ILE A 57 -13.87 -6.34 -8.72
CA ILE A 57 -13.32 -7.31 -7.77
C ILE A 57 -11.80 -7.13 -7.67
N GLN A 58 -11.30 -7.08 -6.43
CA GLN A 58 -9.88 -7.00 -6.14
C GLN A 58 -9.42 -8.27 -5.45
N ILE A 59 -8.31 -8.83 -5.91
CA ILE A 59 -7.63 -9.97 -5.28
C ILE A 59 -6.27 -9.49 -4.76
N VAL A 60 -5.90 -9.91 -3.56
CA VAL A 60 -4.58 -9.64 -2.99
C VAL A 60 -4.04 -10.87 -2.25
N THR A 61 -2.74 -10.87 -2.02
CA THR A 61 -2.02 -11.82 -1.15
C THR A 61 -2.31 -13.29 -1.42
N PRO A 62 -2.13 -13.80 -2.65
CA PRO A 62 -2.38 -15.19 -2.95
C PRO A 62 -1.30 -16.11 -2.35
N ALA A 63 -1.69 -17.33 -1.96
CA ALA A 63 -0.83 -18.32 -1.35
C ALA A 63 -1.18 -19.72 -1.87
N TRP A 64 -0.18 -20.44 -2.37
CA TRP A 64 -0.35 -21.82 -2.80
C TRP A 64 -0.62 -22.75 -1.61
N SER A 65 -1.51 -23.74 -1.80
CA SER A 65 -1.58 -24.88 -0.89
C SER A 65 -0.30 -25.71 -0.97
N PRO A 66 0.06 -26.44 0.09
CA PRO A 66 1.32 -27.22 0.10
C PRO A 66 1.41 -28.28 -1.00
N ASP A 67 0.29 -28.82 -1.43
CA ASP A 67 0.21 -29.81 -2.52
C ASP A 67 0.18 -29.18 -3.91
N GLY A 68 0.05 -27.85 -4.00
CA GLY A 68 -0.06 -27.13 -5.26
C GLY A 68 -1.40 -27.25 -5.98
N GLY A 69 -2.39 -27.89 -5.34
CA GLY A 69 -3.71 -28.11 -5.94
C GLY A 69 -4.69 -26.95 -5.78
N SER A 70 -4.42 -26.06 -4.83
CA SER A 70 -5.30 -24.95 -4.51
C SER A 70 -4.52 -23.65 -4.24
N VAL A 71 -5.27 -22.54 -4.26
CA VAL A 71 -4.73 -21.21 -3.94
C VAL A 71 -5.69 -20.54 -2.96
N ALA A 72 -5.18 -20.09 -1.82
CA ALA A 72 -5.91 -19.20 -0.91
C ALA A 72 -5.58 -17.74 -1.28
N PHE A 73 -6.54 -16.85 -1.16
CA PHE A 73 -6.35 -15.43 -1.47
C PHE A 73 -7.40 -14.60 -0.77
N ALA A 74 -7.11 -13.32 -0.56
CA ALA A 74 -8.12 -12.37 -0.12
C ALA A 74 -8.78 -11.74 -1.34
N MET A 75 -10.12 -11.67 -1.34
CA MET A 75 -10.90 -11.13 -2.46
C MET A 75 -11.96 -10.18 -1.93
N SER A 76 -12.09 -9.04 -2.60
CA SER A 76 -13.15 -8.08 -2.26
C SER A 76 -14.50 -8.60 -2.73
N GLU A 77 -15.50 -8.41 -1.90
CA GLU A 77 -16.90 -8.61 -2.27
C GLU A 77 -17.46 -7.33 -2.93
N PRO A 78 -18.61 -7.41 -3.61
CA PRO A 78 -19.18 -6.21 -4.23
C PRO A 78 -19.49 -5.06 -3.27
N ASP A 79 -19.70 -5.35 -1.98
CA ASP A 79 -19.91 -4.35 -0.94
C ASP A 79 -18.63 -3.72 -0.41
N GLY A 80 -17.47 -4.18 -0.89
CA GLY A 80 -16.16 -3.68 -0.48
C GLY A 80 -15.50 -4.46 0.65
N ASN A 81 -16.16 -5.44 1.25
CA ASN A 81 -15.54 -6.36 2.20
C ASN A 81 -14.41 -7.14 1.52
N MET A 82 -13.49 -7.63 2.32
CA MET A 82 -12.41 -8.47 1.82
C MET A 82 -12.36 -9.73 2.67
N ASP A 83 -12.58 -10.86 2.05
CA ASP A 83 -12.66 -12.17 2.69
C ASP A 83 -11.67 -13.17 2.10
N ILE A 84 -11.37 -14.22 2.86
CA ILE A 84 -10.48 -15.29 2.41
C ILE A 84 -11.26 -16.29 1.57
N HIS A 85 -10.72 -16.60 0.42
CA HIS A 85 -11.27 -17.58 -0.54
C HIS A 85 -10.22 -18.64 -0.86
N ILE A 86 -10.68 -19.81 -1.26
CA ILE A 86 -9.86 -20.90 -1.82
C ILE A 86 -10.35 -21.20 -3.22
N LEU A 87 -9.43 -21.19 -4.18
CA LEU A 87 -9.65 -21.66 -5.55
C LEU A 87 -9.04 -23.05 -5.69
N GLU A 88 -9.83 -24.03 -6.10
CA GLU A 88 -9.32 -25.35 -6.52
C GLU A 88 -8.94 -25.28 -8.01
N LEU A 89 -7.66 -25.46 -8.31
CA LEU A 89 -7.14 -25.23 -9.67
C LEU A 89 -7.64 -26.28 -10.69
N SER A 90 -7.92 -27.51 -10.22
CA SER A 90 -8.37 -28.59 -11.11
C SER A 90 -9.78 -28.37 -11.65
N THR A 91 -10.64 -27.73 -10.83
CA THR A 91 -12.06 -27.53 -11.15
C THR A 91 -12.38 -26.06 -11.50
N GLY A 92 -11.51 -25.13 -11.09
CA GLY A 92 -11.79 -23.69 -11.16
C GLY A 92 -12.83 -23.20 -10.15
N LYS A 93 -13.21 -24.04 -9.18
CA LYS A 93 -14.24 -23.72 -8.20
C LYS A 93 -13.62 -22.88 -7.07
N THR A 94 -14.26 -21.73 -6.78
CA THR A 94 -13.87 -20.87 -5.65
C THR A 94 -14.85 -21.09 -4.50
N GLN A 95 -14.31 -21.18 -3.27
CA GLN A 95 -15.07 -21.29 -2.04
C GLN A 95 -14.67 -20.14 -1.11
N GLN A 96 -15.64 -19.42 -0.59
CA GLN A 96 -15.44 -18.41 0.46
C GLN A 96 -15.22 -19.10 1.81
N ILE A 97 -14.19 -18.72 2.54
CA ILE A 97 -13.79 -19.33 3.83
C ILE A 97 -14.18 -18.43 5.00
N THR A 98 -14.00 -17.12 4.84
CA THR A 98 -14.46 -16.16 5.85
C THR A 98 -15.59 -15.33 5.24
N ASN A 99 -16.43 -14.79 6.11
CA ASN A 99 -17.53 -13.92 5.73
C ASN A 99 -17.75 -12.96 6.90
N SER A 100 -16.93 -11.94 6.97
CA SER A 100 -16.94 -10.99 8.06
C SER A 100 -17.27 -9.60 7.52
N PRO A 101 -17.84 -8.71 8.35
CA PRO A 101 -18.03 -7.31 7.93
C PRO A 101 -16.72 -6.51 7.91
N GLU A 102 -15.60 -7.12 8.29
CA GLU A 102 -14.29 -6.51 8.39
C GLU A 102 -13.33 -7.14 7.37
N ILE A 103 -12.12 -6.64 7.31
CA ILE A 103 -11.12 -7.08 6.32
C ILE A 103 -10.39 -8.32 6.82
N ASP A 104 -10.38 -9.37 6.01
CA ASP A 104 -9.55 -10.56 6.16
C ASP A 104 -8.54 -10.62 5.01
N THR A 105 -7.24 -10.77 5.33
CA THR A 105 -6.20 -10.70 4.32
C THR A 105 -4.99 -11.57 4.69
N SER A 106 -4.06 -11.69 3.74
CA SER A 106 -2.76 -12.36 3.93
C SER A 106 -2.88 -13.82 4.40
N PRO A 107 -3.64 -14.65 3.68
CA PRO A 107 -3.74 -16.07 4.04
C PRO A 107 -2.41 -16.78 3.85
N ILE A 108 -2.11 -17.70 4.79
CA ILE A 108 -0.97 -18.62 4.71
C ILE A 108 -1.46 -20.02 5.04
N TRP A 109 -1.02 -21.01 4.28
CA TRP A 109 -1.40 -22.41 4.47
C TRP A 109 -0.54 -23.10 5.52
N HIS A 110 -1.16 -23.85 6.39
CA HIS A 110 -0.47 -24.84 7.23
C HIS A 110 0.24 -25.86 6.32
N PRO A 111 1.46 -26.33 6.69
CA PRO A 111 2.21 -27.26 5.83
C PRO A 111 1.51 -28.56 5.48
N LYS A 112 0.52 -28.98 6.29
CA LYS A 112 -0.30 -30.18 6.01
C LYS A 112 -1.52 -29.88 5.12
N GLY A 113 -1.83 -28.61 4.87
CA GLY A 113 -2.98 -28.21 4.08
C GLY A 113 -4.33 -28.27 4.79
N ASP A 114 -4.33 -28.49 6.11
CA ASP A 114 -5.56 -28.65 6.90
C ASP A 114 -6.04 -27.36 7.58
N MET A 115 -5.23 -26.31 7.58
CA MET A 115 -5.56 -25.02 8.19
C MET A 115 -5.06 -23.87 7.33
N ILE A 116 -5.72 -22.73 7.44
CA ILE A 116 -5.29 -21.45 6.83
C ILE A 116 -5.27 -20.42 7.94
N SER A 117 -4.11 -19.77 8.13
CA SER A 117 -4.02 -18.63 9.02
C SER A 117 -4.05 -17.33 8.21
N TYR A 118 -4.64 -16.30 8.78
CA TYR A 118 -4.86 -15.04 8.06
C TYR A 118 -4.87 -13.87 9.07
N THR A 119 -4.71 -12.66 8.57
CA THR A 119 -4.84 -11.43 9.36
C THR A 119 -6.27 -10.92 9.24
N GLY A 120 -6.96 -10.80 10.39
CA GLY A 120 -8.30 -10.23 10.47
C GLY A 120 -8.31 -8.96 11.31
N TYR A 121 -9.22 -8.05 10.96
CA TYR A 121 -9.35 -6.74 11.61
C TYR A 121 -10.63 -6.67 12.47
N TYR A 122 -10.94 -7.71 13.23
CA TYR A 122 -12.23 -7.87 13.92
C TYR A 122 -12.41 -6.94 15.12
N ASP A 123 -11.32 -6.39 15.67
CA ASP A 123 -11.39 -5.47 16.79
C ASP A 123 -10.41 -4.31 16.63
N ILE A 124 -10.56 -3.55 15.54
CA ILE A 124 -9.78 -2.33 15.24
C ILE A 124 -8.31 -2.64 14.92
N THR A 125 -7.68 -3.55 15.69
CA THR A 125 -6.28 -3.92 15.48
C THR A 125 -6.17 -5.20 14.67
N PRO A 126 -5.14 -5.31 13.78
CA PRO A 126 -4.92 -6.57 13.08
C PRO A 126 -4.46 -7.66 14.05
N ASN A 127 -5.09 -8.82 13.94
CA ASN A 127 -4.71 -10.00 14.72
C ASN A 127 -4.67 -11.25 13.83
N LEU A 128 -4.00 -12.28 14.32
CA LEU A 128 -3.87 -13.55 13.61
C LEU A 128 -5.02 -14.46 13.99
N TYR A 129 -5.63 -15.03 12.97
CA TYR A 129 -6.71 -16.02 13.08
C TYR A 129 -6.32 -17.25 12.27
N THR A 130 -6.77 -18.40 12.70
CA THR A 130 -6.58 -19.67 11.96
C THR A 130 -7.95 -20.32 11.73
N TYR A 131 -8.23 -20.64 10.47
CA TYR A 131 -9.39 -21.41 10.07
C TYR A 131 -9.01 -22.86 9.92
N ASP A 132 -9.66 -23.73 10.71
CA ASP A 132 -9.52 -25.18 10.69
C ASP A 132 -10.48 -25.71 9.62
N LEU A 133 -9.96 -26.16 8.48
CA LEU A 133 -10.75 -26.59 7.35
C LEU A 133 -11.65 -27.81 7.65
N PRO A 134 -11.12 -28.89 8.25
CA PRO A 134 -11.97 -30.05 8.61
C PRO A 134 -13.12 -29.74 9.55
N ASN A 135 -12.91 -28.83 10.50
CA ASN A 135 -13.90 -28.53 11.55
C ASN A 135 -14.71 -27.26 11.26
N SER A 136 -14.37 -26.53 10.21
CA SER A 136 -15.00 -25.24 9.86
C SER A 136 -15.04 -24.28 11.04
N LYS A 137 -13.90 -24.14 11.73
CA LYS A 137 -13.81 -23.37 12.98
C LYS A 137 -12.70 -22.33 12.90
N THR A 138 -12.99 -21.11 13.28
CA THR A 138 -12.00 -20.03 13.41
C THR A 138 -11.48 -19.97 14.85
N ILE A 139 -10.17 -19.82 14.98
CA ILE A 139 -9.44 -19.65 16.24
C ILE A 139 -8.72 -18.31 16.17
N GLN A 140 -8.93 -17.45 17.15
CA GLN A 140 -8.13 -16.23 17.32
C GLN A 140 -6.81 -16.61 18.01
N ASN A 141 -5.70 -16.47 17.31
CA ASN A 141 -4.39 -16.89 17.82
C ASN A 141 -3.64 -15.80 18.56
N THR A 142 -3.95 -14.54 18.28
CA THR A 142 -3.32 -13.40 18.95
C THR A 142 -4.37 -12.41 19.43
N ASP A 143 -4.00 -11.67 20.46
CA ASP A 143 -4.75 -10.52 20.94
C ASP A 143 -3.72 -9.42 21.20
N LEU A 144 -3.30 -8.78 20.11
CA LEU A 144 -2.17 -7.87 20.07
C LEU A 144 -2.64 -6.45 19.78
N TRP A 145 -1.92 -5.50 20.35
CA TRP A 145 -2.08 -4.10 20.01
C TRP A 145 -1.76 -3.82 18.53
N ASP A 146 -0.77 -4.52 17.96
CA ASP A 146 -0.35 -4.34 16.57
C ASP A 146 0.33 -5.60 16.05
N LEU A 147 -0.31 -6.30 15.13
CA LEU A 147 0.29 -7.41 14.39
C LEU A 147 0.93 -6.87 13.11
N GLN A 148 2.24 -6.99 13.00
CA GLN A 148 2.95 -6.52 11.82
C GLN A 148 2.95 -7.57 10.71
N LYS A 149 3.36 -7.15 9.53
CA LYS A 149 3.55 -8.03 8.37
C LYS A 149 4.69 -9.02 8.61
N GLY A 150 4.72 -10.08 7.83
CA GLY A 150 5.78 -11.08 7.91
C GLY A 150 5.38 -12.35 8.65
N VAL A 151 4.08 -12.62 8.68
CA VAL A 151 3.56 -13.89 9.20
C VAL A 151 3.96 -15.03 8.26
N ASP A 152 4.55 -16.08 8.81
CA ASP A 152 4.93 -17.27 8.03
C ASP A 152 4.91 -18.53 8.89
N TRP A 153 4.81 -19.68 8.25
CA TRP A 153 4.81 -20.96 8.94
C TRP A 153 6.23 -21.47 9.18
N ASN A 154 6.46 -21.95 10.40
CA ASN A 154 7.61 -22.77 10.73
C ASN A 154 7.21 -24.25 10.53
N ALA A 155 7.60 -24.80 9.39
CA ALA A 155 7.20 -26.15 9.01
C ALA A 155 7.75 -27.23 9.97
N GLN A 156 8.91 -26.98 10.59
CA GLN A 156 9.53 -27.92 11.51
C GLN A 156 8.71 -28.13 12.80
N TYR A 157 8.14 -27.03 13.31
CA TYR A 157 7.42 -27.06 14.59
C TYR A 157 5.91 -26.92 14.44
N SER A 158 5.44 -26.75 13.22
CA SER A 158 4.02 -26.49 12.92
C SER A 158 3.47 -25.28 13.69
N THR A 159 4.32 -24.27 13.86
CA THR A 159 3.98 -22.99 14.51
C THR A 159 4.01 -21.87 13.49
N ILE A 160 3.48 -20.72 13.87
CA ILE A 160 3.49 -19.52 13.04
C ILE A 160 4.46 -18.51 13.67
N THR A 161 5.32 -17.91 12.87
CA THR A 161 6.12 -16.76 13.29
C THR A 161 5.43 -15.48 12.83
N ALA A 162 5.40 -14.48 13.70
CA ALA A 162 4.83 -13.18 13.41
C ALA A 162 5.64 -12.10 14.12
N THR A 163 5.50 -10.85 13.69
CA THR A 163 6.15 -9.73 14.35
C THR A 163 5.11 -8.77 14.92
N THR A 164 5.42 -8.21 16.06
CA THR A 164 4.61 -7.18 16.72
C THR A 164 5.53 -6.12 17.34
N PHE A 165 5.03 -4.93 17.51
CA PHE A 165 5.74 -3.92 18.31
C PHE A 165 5.68 -4.27 19.79
N ASN A 166 6.80 -4.06 20.46
CA ASN A 166 6.88 -4.20 21.91
C ASN A 166 6.74 -2.84 22.61
N GLU A 167 7.40 -1.87 22.07
CA GLU A 167 7.44 -0.49 22.54
C GLU A 167 7.69 0.42 21.34
N VAL A 168 7.75 1.71 21.57
CA VAL A 168 7.87 2.72 20.51
C VAL A 168 9.00 2.43 19.50
N ASP A 169 10.09 1.81 19.95
CA ASP A 169 11.28 1.62 19.12
C ASP A 169 11.71 0.16 18.96
N SER A 170 10.90 -0.80 19.35
CA SER A 170 11.32 -2.21 19.28
C SER A 170 10.24 -3.13 18.75
N SER A 171 10.67 -4.14 18.00
CA SER A 171 9.81 -5.21 17.47
C SER A 171 10.16 -6.53 18.13
N ARG A 172 9.17 -7.37 18.32
CA ARG A 172 9.34 -8.76 18.77
C ARG A 172 8.95 -9.73 17.67
N VAL A 173 9.65 -10.85 17.62
CA VAL A 173 9.22 -12.02 16.88
C VAL A 173 8.48 -12.94 17.84
N LEU A 174 7.30 -13.34 17.47
CA LEU A 174 6.45 -14.28 18.22
C LEU A 174 6.45 -15.64 17.54
N GLU A 175 6.39 -16.69 18.34
CA GLU A 175 6.09 -18.04 17.86
C GLU A 175 4.72 -18.43 18.42
N ILE A 176 3.81 -18.80 17.53
CA ILE A 176 2.38 -18.91 17.82
C ILE A 176 1.92 -20.34 17.46
N ASP A 177 1.25 -21.00 18.39
CA ASP A 177 0.57 -22.28 18.14
C ASP A 177 -0.78 -21.98 17.47
N PRO A 178 -1.01 -22.43 16.22
CA PRO A 178 -2.24 -22.13 15.50
C PRO A 178 -3.50 -22.76 16.12
N LYS A 179 -3.34 -23.74 16.98
CA LYS A 179 -4.45 -24.41 17.65
C LYS A 179 -4.82 -23.79 19.00
N ARG A 180 -3.98 -22.86 19.47
CA ARG A 180 -4.20 -22.19 20.75
C ARG A 180 -4.96 -20.89 20.55
N SER A 181 -6.05 -20.73 21.29
CA SER A 181 -6.78 -19.46 21.34
C SER A 181 -6.07 -18.47 22.28
N ALA A 182 -5.94 -17.25 21.83
CA ALA A 182 -5.40 -16.15 22.66
C ALA A 182 -6.45 -15.63 23.66
N THR A 183 -7.73 -15.88 23.40
CA THR A 183 -8.83 -15.42 24.23
C THR A 183 -9.67 -16.59 24.70
N SER A 184 -10.30 -16.44 25.88
CA SER A 184 -11.26 -17.41 26.40
C SER A 184 -12.66 -17.21 25.83
N SER A 185 -12.90 -16.08 25.21
CA SER A 185 -14.20 -15.72 24.63
C SER A 185 -14.27 -16.18 23.16
N PRO A 186 -15.47 -16.46 22.64
CA PRO A 186 -15.63 -16.67 21.21
C PRO A 186 -15.16 -15.42 20.41
N VAL A 187 -14.71 -15.66 19.20
CA VAL A 187 -14.34 -14.55 18.29
C VAL A 187 -15.59 -13.69 18.08
N THR A 188 -15.52 -12.45 18.51
CA THR A 188 -16.58 -11.46 18.31
C THR A 188 -16.07 -10.37 17.38
N MET A 189 -16.94 -9.95 16.48
CA MET A 189 -16.60 -8.91 15.52
C MET A 189 -17.05 -7.55 16.02
N ASN A 190 -16.11 -6.62 16.05
CA ASN A 190 -16.43 -5.22 16.31
C ASN A 190 -16.71 -4.53 14.97
N THR A 191 -17.94 -4.14 14.75
CA THR A 191 -18.37 -3.53 13.49
C THR A 191 -18.07 -2.04 13.39
N ALA A 192 -17.21 -1.52 14.27
CA ALA A 192 -16.89 -0.08 14.27
C ALA A 192 -16.28 0.39 12.93
N TYR A 193 -15.45 -0.43 12.33
CA TYR A 193 -14.85 -0.09 11.03
C TYR A 193 -15.87 -0.13 9.88
N SER A 194 -16.72 -1.11 9.86
CA SER A 194 -17.70 -1.25 8.77
C SER A 194 -18.88 -0.28 8.91
N SER A 195 -19.11 0.27 10.10
CA SER A 195 -20.26 1.14 10.35
C SER A 195 -20.24 2.44 9.53
N TRP A 196 -19.08 2.88 9.06
CA TRP A 196 -18.97 4.06 8.21
C TRP A 196 -19.62 3.84 6.83
N ARG A 197 -19.62 2.62 6.34
CA ARG A 197 -20.25 2.28 5.04
C ARG A 197 -21.75 2.56 5.05
N ASP A 198 -22.38 2.28 6.17
CA ASP A 198 -23.83 2.50 6.32
C ASP A 198 -24.21 3.98 6.28
N LYS A 199 -23.23 4.84 6.52
CA LYS A 199 -23.39 6.31 6.53
C LYS A 199 -23.01 6.94 5.19
N SER A 200 -22.40 6.18 4.30
CA SER A 200 -22.03 6.68 2.97
C SER A 200 -23.30 6.75 2.11
N PRO A 201 -23.53 7.87 1.42
CA PRO A 201 -24.63 7.91 0.48
C PRO A 201 -24.42 6.88 -0.62
N ASP A 202 -25.49 6.23 -1.01
CA ASP A 202 -25.46 5.34 -2.18
C ASP A 202 -25.07 6.16 -3.42
N HIS A 203 -23.81 6.03 -3.79
CA HIS A 203 -23.36 6.55 -5.05
C HIS A 203 -23.62 5.46 -6.11
N PRO A 204 -24.55 5.67 -7.03
CA PRO A 204 -24.73 4.70 -8.10
C PRO A 204 -23.39 4.53 -8.81
N LEU A 205 -22.99 3.27 -9.00
CA LEU A 205 -21.80 2.98 -9.78
C LEU A 205 -21.93 3.68 -11.14
N VAL A 206 -20.98 4.55 -11.44
CA VAL A 206 -20.97 5.19 -12.74
C VAL A 206 -20.72 4.10 -13.78
N ASP A 207 -21.69 3.88 -14.65
CA ASP A 207 -21.53 2.92 -15.74
C ASP A 207 -20.43 3.43 -16.68
N ILE A 208 -19.22 2.96 -16.43
CA ILE A 208 -18.07 3.31 -17.26
C ILE A 208 -18.10 2.42 -18.49
N ASN A 209 -18.76 2.89 -19.52
CA ASN A 209 -18.67 2.22 -20.82
C ASN A 209 -17.32 2.57 -21.46
N PRO A 210 -16.36 1.63 -21.51
CA PRO A 210 -15.04 1.93 -22.05
C PRO A 210 -15.05 2.27 -23.54
N ASN A 211 -16.15 1.93 -24.23
CA ASN A 211 -16.31 2.21 -25.65
C ASN A 211 -17.07 3.52 -25.92
N LYS A 212 -17.54 4.20 -24.88
CA LYS A 212 -18.21 5.48 -25.05
C LYS A 212 -17.18 6.56 -25.39
N GLU A 213 -17.31 7.14 -26.57
CA GLU A 213 -16.49 8.29 -26.94
C GLU A 213 -16.75 9.45 -25.98
N VAL A 214 -15.69 9.89 -25.32
CA VAL A 214 -15.76 11.05 -24.45
C VAL A 214 -15.74 12.31 -25.31
N GLU A 215 -16.82 13.07 -25.27
CA GLU A 215 -16.87 14.37 -25.93
C GLU A 215 -15.94 15.35 -25.22
N ILE A 216 -14.90 15.76 -25.92
CA ILE A 216 -13.97 16.78 -25.39
C ILE A 216 -14.55 18.15 -25.68
N LEU A 217 -15.23 18.73 -24.71
CA LEU A 217 -15.90 20.03 -24.87
C LEU A 217 -14.93 21.17 -25.07
N LYS A 218 -13.71 21.06 -24.56
CA LYS A 218 -12.72 22.14 -24.69
C LYS A 218 -11.30 21.61 -24.50
N LYS A 219 -10.41 21.98 -25.40
CA LYS A 219 -8.97 21.75 -25.28
C LYS A 219 -8.25 23.08 -25.06
N GLY A 220 -7.17 23.07 -24.33
CA GLY A 220 -6.37 24.27 -24.10
C GLY A 220 -5.02 23.93 -23.47
N LYS A 221 -4.11 24.88 -23.55
CA LYS A 221 -2.81 24.75 -22.86
C LYS A 221 -2.97 25.03 -21.38
N TYR A 222 -2.46 24.18 -20.56
CA TYR A 222 -2.43 24.40 -19.12
C TYR A 222 -1.51 25.59 -18.80
N LYS A 223 -1.99 26.51 -17.97
CA LYS A 223 -1.24 27.70 -17.55
C LYS A 223 -1.16 27.69 -16.03
N PHE A 224 -0.08 27.16 -15.49
CA PHE A 224 0.08 26.94 -14.05
C PHE A 224 -0.16 28.23 -13.23
N HIS A 225 0.34 29.37 -13.70
CA HIS A 225 0.24 30.65 -13.00
C HIS A 225 -1.22 31.14 -12.81
N LYS A 226 -2.18 30.59 -13.55
CA LYS A 226 -3.60 30.92 -13.41
C LYS A 226 -4.35 30.01 -12.43
N ARG A 227 -3.69 28.99 -11.91
CA ARG A 227 -4.31 27.97 -11.07
C ARG A 227 -3.47 27.67 -9.82
N MET A 228 -2.82 28.71 -9.30
CA MET A 228 -2.03 28.56 -8.07
C MET A 228 -2.96 28.39 -6.87
N ARG A 229 -2.61 27.45 -6.00
CA ARG A 229 -3.27 27.18 -4.73
C ARG A 229 -2.29 27.47 -3.61
N HIS A 230 -2.78 28.13 -2.59
CA HIS A 230 -2.06 28.29 -1.33
C HIS A 230 -2.08 26.96 -0.57
N LEU A 231 -0.93 26.39 -0.27
CA LEU A 231 -0.81 25.15 0.48
C LEU A 231 -0.91 25.37 1.98
N GLY A 232 -0.34 26.46 2.44
CA GLY A 232 -0.36 26.80 3.86
C GLY A 232 0.61 27.92 4.15
N THR A 233 0.35 28.61 5.23
CA THR A 233 1.24 29.62 5.79
C THR A 233 1.27 29.43 7.29
N PHE A 234 2.44 29.49 7.88
CA PHE A 234 2.55 29.61 9.33
C PHE A 234 3.46 30.77 9.70
N LEU A 235 3.12 31.35 10.81
CA LEU A 235 3.82 32.47 11.39
C LEU A 235 4.10 32.10 12.85
N ILE A 236 5.36 32.05 13.21
CA ILE A 236 5.77 31.69 14.56
C ILE A 236 6.50 32.89 15.14
N PRO A 237 5.93 33.58 16.11
CA PRO A 237 6.66 34.59 16.85
C PRO A 237 7.66 33.93 17.80
N GLY A 238 8.90 34.33 17.73
CA GLY A 238 9.95 33.95 18.67
C GLY A 238 10.15 35.08 19.70
N GLU A 239 10.98 34.79 20.71
CA GLU A 239 11.29 35.80 21.74
C GLU A 239 12.04 37.01 21.17
N GLU A 240 12.82 36.80 20.11
CA GLU A 240 13.66 37.83 19.50
C GLU A 240 13.40 38.04 18.00
N GLY A 241 12.27 37.50 17.47
CA GLY A 241 12.03 37.64 16.05
C GLY A 241 10.80 36.94 15.53
N LEU A 242 10.76 36.73 14.22
CA LEU A 242 9.61 36.18 13.52
C LEU A 242 10.05 35.17 12.48
N LEU A 243 9.42 34.01 12.48
CA LEU A 243 9.53 33.04 11.39
C LEU A 243 8.24 33.03 10.58
N TYR A 244 8.34 33.34 9.32
CA TYR A 244 7.26 33.19 8.35
C TYR A 244 7.62 32.12 7.35
N ASN A 245 6.68 31.24 7.02
CA ASN A 245 6.81 30.27 5.94
C ASN A 245 5.49 30.17 5.17
N GLY A 246 5.57 30.24 3.85
CA GLY A 246 4.41 30.11 2.99
C GLY A 246 4.72 29.29 1.75
N ALA A 247 3.78 28.49 1.30
CA ALA A 247 3.95 27.66 0.11
C ALA A 247 2.72 27.70 -0.78
N PHE A 248 2.97 27.64 -2.09
CA PHE A 248 1.95 27.64 -3.13
C PHE A 248 2.28 26.57 -4.16
N THR A 249 1.25 25.92 -4.70
CA THR A 249 1.41 24.99 -5.80
C THR A 249 0.33 25.21 -6.85
N ASP A 250 0.58 24.75 -8.07
CA ASP A 250 -0.44 24.76 -9.10
C ASP A 250 -1.44 23.60 -8.91
N ALA A 251 -2.53 23.63 -9.66
CA ALA A 251 -3.62 22.66 -9.51
C ALA A 251 -3.21 21.21 -9.79
N LEU A 252 -2.12 20.99 -10.52
CA LEU A 252 -1.59 19.67 -10.83
C LEU A 252 -0.42 19.25 -9.93
N GLY A 253 0.03 20.13 -9.02
CA GLY A 253 1.18 19.86 -8.17
C GLY A 253 2.52 19.83 -8.91
N GLN A 254 2.55 20.37 -10.13
CA GLN A 254 3.73 20.31 -10.98
C GLN A 254 4.72 21.43 -10.73
N HIS A 255 4.24 22.54 -10.19
CA HIS A 255 5.04 23.72 -9.89
C HIS A 255 4.78 24.13 -8.44
N THR A 256 5.80 24.10 -7.61
CA THR A 256 5.70 24.51 -6.21
C THR A 256 6.64 25.67 -5.93
N PHE A 257 6.13 26.65 -5.21
CA PHE A 257 6.87 27.82 -4.77
C PHE A 257 6.81 27.88 -3.26
N GLY A 258 7.95 28.08 -2.64
CA GLY A 258 8.06 28.31 -1.20
C GLY A 258 8.77 29.61 -0.91
N ALA A 259 8.38 30.26 0.16
CA ALA A 259 9.08 31.44 0.67
C ALA A 259 9.14 31.38 2.19
N ALA A 260 10.30 31.68 2.74
CA ALA A 260 10.48 31.82 4.17
C ALA A 260 11.20 33.11 4.49
N LEU A 261 10.83 33.71 5.62
CA LEU A 261 11.47 34.89 6.18
C LEU A 261 11.74 34.61 7.65
N ILE A 262 12.96 34.80 8.05
CA ILE A 262 13.37 34.73 9.46
C ILE A 262 13.94 36.11 9.82
N THR A 263 13.41 36.71 10.85
CA THR A 263 13.93 37.96 11.38
C THR A 263 14.23 37.79 12.87
N ASP A 264 15.37 38.26 13.29
CA ASP A 264 15.70 38.45 14.70
C ASP A 264 16.62 39.67 14.83
N ASP A 265 17.07 39.99 16.02
CA ASP A 265 17.89 41.18 16.25
C ASP A 265 19.25 41.13 15.54
N THR A 266 19.67 39.96 15.12
CA THR A 266 21.00 39.75 14.51
C THR A 266 20.96 39.18 13.10
N LEU A 267 19.84 38.62 12.69
CA LEU A 267 19.71 37.90 11.43
C LEU A 267 18.38 38.22 10.72
N ASN A 268 18.50 38.62 9.45
CA ASN A 268 17.37 38.71 8.55
C ASN A 268 17.65 37.79 7.37
N SER A 269 16.97 36.64 7.33
CA SER A 269 17.16 35.66 6.28
C SER A 269 15.92 35.53 5.44
N ILE A 270 16.08 35.62 4.14
CA ILE A 270 15.00 35.39 3.16
C ILE A 270 15.37 34.19 2.31
N PHE A 271 14.46 33.27 2.21
CA PHE A 271 14.62 32.07 1.39
C PHE A 271 13.45 31.97 0.42
N PHE A 272 13.76 31.70 -0.83
CA PHE A 272 12.77 31.47 -1.88
C PHE A 272 13.13 30.18 -2.62
N GLN A 273 12.16 29.30 -2.80
CA GLN A 273 12.34 28.01 -3.47
C GLN A 273 11.33 27.83 -4.59
N TYR A 274 11.78 27.27 -5.69
CA TYR A 274 10.90 26.79 -6.76
C TYR A 274 11.24 25.34 -7.09
N GLN A 275 10.21 24.53 -7.24
CA GLN A 275 10.35 23.13 -7.62
C GLN A 275 9.46 22.85 -8.85
N ASN A 276 10.01 22.15 -9.83
CA ASN A 276 9.32 21.66 -11.00
C ASN A 276 9.32 20.14 -11.01
N SER A 277 8.13 19.55 -11.01
CA SER A 277 7.93 18.09 -10.99
C SER A 277 7.41 17.57 -12.34
N THR A 278 7.48 18.37 -13.41
CA THR A 278 7.01 17.94 -14.74
C THR A 278 7.99 17.00 -15.45
N GLY A 279 9.22 16.93 -14.99
CA GLY A 279 10.27 16.21 -15.70
C GLY A 279 10.83 16.90 -16.94
N PHE A 280 10.36 18.10 -17.24
CA PHE A 280 10.85 18.84 -18.41
C PHE A 280 11.77 19.99 -17.97
N PRO A 281 12.90 20.24 -18.62
CA PRO A 281 13.38 19.65 -19.89
C PRO A 281 14.31 18.45 -19.75
N ILE A 282 14.58 17.95 -18.56
CA ILE A 282 15.66 16.98 -18.32
C ILE A 282 15.18 15.63 -17.80
N ASP A 283 13.89 15.35 -17.86
CA ASP A 283 13.25 14.12 -17.38
C ASP A 283 13.63 13.80 -15.92
N ALA A 284 13.70 14.83 -15.10
CA ALA A 284 14.01 14.75 -13.68
C ALA A 284 13.28 15.85 -12.93
N PHE A 285 13.02 15.66 -11.67
CA PHE A 285 12.59 16.76 -10.81
C PHE A 285 13.74 17.76 -10.67
N TRP A 286 13.44 19.04 -10.81
CA TRP A 286 14.44 20.07 -10.66
C TRP A 286 13.86 21.32 -10.01
N GLY A 287 14.75 22.08 -9.42
CA GLY A 287 14.34 23.33 -8.80
C GLY A 287 15.52 24.27 -8.61
N PHE A 288 15.19 25.43 -8.09
CA PHE A 288 16.20 26.39 -7.68
C PHE A 288 15.81 27.06 -6.38
N ASP A 289 16.81 27.49 -5.66
CA ASP A 289 16.68 28.24 -4.41
C ASP A 289 17.44 29.56 -4.53
N ILE A 290 16.89 30.61 -3.95
CA ILE A 290 17.55 31.91 -3.80
C ILE A 290 17.48 32.28 -2.32
N TYR A 291 18.59 32.67 -1.74
CA TYR A 291 18.64 33.02 -0.33
C TYR A 291 19.56 34.21 -0.07
N HIS A 292 19.21 34.95 0.94
CA HIS A 292 19.95 36.11 1.41
C HIS A 292 20.25 35.92 2.90
N ASP A 293 21.53 36.02 3.24
CA ASP A 293 22.08 36.08 4.60
C ASP A 293 21.61 34.92 5.50
N ALA A 294 21.54 33.72 4.93
CA ALA A 294 21.00 32.58 5.63
C ALA A 294 22.09 31.80 6.35
N ASN A 295 22.12 31.93 7.66
CA ASN A 295 22.85 30.99 8.53
C ASN A 295 22.02 29.71 8.65
N PHE A 296 21.71 29.10 7.51
CA PHE A 296 20.83 27.93 7.45
C PHE A 296 21.61 26.63 7.33
N GLN A 297 21.30 25.72 8.24
CA GLN A 297 21.64 24.32 8.05
C GLN A 297 20.49 23.66 7.28
N LEU A 298 20.63 23.54 5.96
CA LEU A 298 19.66 22.83 5.13
C LEU A 298 19.90 21.33 5.26
N GLN A 299 19.03 20.64 5.98
CA GLN A 299 18.99 19.19 5.96
C GLN A 299 18.12 18.73 4.77
N PHE A 300 18.79 18.29 3.71
CA PHE A 300 18.08 17.61 2.63
C PHE A 300 17.80 16.16 3.04
N TYR A 301 16.56 15.76 2.96
CA TYR A 301 16.18 14.36 3.11
C TYR A 301 16.74 13.56 1.94
N ASN A 302 17.60 12.65 2.28
CA ASN A 302 18.35 11.68 1.49
C ASN A 302 19.73 12.09 0.99
N ARG A 303 20.70 11.51 1.66
CA ARG A 303 22.15 11.39 1.42
C ARG A 303 23.04 12.53 1.90
N GLU A 304 23.66 12.23 3.03
CA GLU A 304 25.01 12.62 3.51
C GLU A 304 25.73 13.81 2.86
N ARG A 305 25.15 14.99 2.81
CA ARG A 305 25.93 16.22 2.66
C ARG A 305 25.23 17.36 3.37
N SER A 306 25.73 17.72 4.52
CA SER A 306 25.40 18.98 5.17
C SER A 306 26.32 20.07 4.62
N TYR A 307 25.73 21.08 4.02
CA TYR A 307 26.47 22.28 3.65
C TYR A 307 26.14 23.40 4.64
N LEU A 308 27.19 23.92 5.27
CA LEU A 308 27.10 25.17 6.01
C LEU A 308 27.64 26.28 5.10
N GLU A 309 26.75 27.06 4.55
CA GLU A 309 27.14 28.24 3.78
C GLU A 309 26.49 29.50 4.32
N VAL A 310 27.32 30.47 4.61
CA VAL A 310 26.96 31.78 5.14
C VAL A 310 27.13 32.79 4.00
N PHE A 311 26.22 32.83 3.03
CA PHE A 311 26.34 33.79 1.94
C PHE A 311 25.01 33.99 1.20
N ASN A 312 24.87 35.16 0.58
CA ASN A 312 23.89 35.34 -0.48
C ASN A 312 24.13 34.34 -1.60
N GLY A 313 23.14 33.64 -2.01
CA GLY A 313 23.37 32.60 -2.99
C GLY A 313 22.12 32.18 -3.76
N ALA A 314 22.41 31.40 -4.76
CA ALA A 314 21.40 30.69 -5.52
C ALA A 314 21.92 29.30 -5.86
N SER A 315 21.06 28.33 -5.80
CA SER A 315 21.39 26.95 -6.19
C SER A 315 20.38 26.40 -7.17
N ILE A 316 20.83 25.49 -8.01
CA ILE A 316 19.96 24.67 -8.87
C ILE A 316 20.22 23.22 -8.49
N TRP A 317 19.14 22.45 -8.35
CA TRP A 317 19.23 21.06 -7.93
C TRP A 317 18.30 20.19 -8.77
N THR A 318 18.67 18.89 -8.78
CA THR A 318 17.86 17.86 -9.46
C THR A 318 17.75 16.63 -8.59
N UNK A 319 16.82 16.18 -8.67
CA UNK A 319 16.50 15.02 -7.94
C UNK A 319 16.03 13.92 -8.76
#